data_6ba5ca475cbbfc66dd06e6b93c6a9a17
#
_entry.id   6ba5ca475cbbfc66dd06e6b93c6a9a17
#
_cell.length_a   1.000
_cell.length_b   1.000
_cell.length_c   1.000
_cell.angle_alpha   90.00
_cell.angle_beta   90.00
_cell.angle_gamma   90.00
#
_symmetry.space_group_name_H-M   'P 1'
#
loop_
_entity.id
_entity.type
_entity.pdbx_description
1 polymer ?
#
loop_
_entity_poly.entity_id
_entity_poly.type
_entity_poly.pdbx_seq_one_letter_code
_entity_poly.pdbx_strand_id
1 'polypeptide(L)'
;METSNRHLPAIVIVGYNRLESLQRVMGSVLRAELGSDIPLVISLDGGGPPAIGQWAEQLSWPHGDKTVVCHPNNLGLRQHILSCGDFTQKYGAAIVLEDDVWVGPDFYNYACQALDASQGQDQVAGVSLYRQEVSQITWLPFTPTQDGSDAFYMQIPTSWGQAWTSDQWSGFRAWLAENADFDFSQSRLPSDVLRWPSESSWKKFFFQYMLSTDKYFSFPFVSQATCFNDEGVHTNRSNLVWQSSIQMGVGKQYAIPTWEQSESVYDSTFNPLACRMKKRNPELESYDFEPDLYGTKDLSKITKPWGTDLPKCQRQRKDVWCKTQTAGTERRL
;
A
#
# COMPACT_ATOMS: atom_id res chain seq x y z
N MET A 1 -32.26 14.56 -0.36
CA MET A 1 -31.08 13.91 0.21
C MET A 1 -31.18 12.45 -0.21
N GLU A 2 -30.53 12.09 -1.32
CA GLU A 2 -30.42 10.70 -1.72
C GLU A 2 -29.53 10.01 -0.70
N THR A 3 -30.08 9.06 0.04
CA THR A 3 -29.31 8.13 0.85
C THR A 3 -28.49 7.30 -0.13
N SER A 4 -27.25 7.72 -0.36
CA SER A 4 -26.27 6.91 -1.05
C SER A 4 -26.29 5.56 -0.35
N ASN A 5 -26.59 4.51 -1.11
CA ASN A 5 -26.58 3.13 -0.64
C ASN A 5 -25.10 2.78 -0.39
N ARG A 6 -24.55 3.20 0.75
CA ARG A 6 -23.18 2.94 1.14
C ARG A 6 -23.05 1.44 1.37
N HIS A 7 -22.49 0.75 0.41
CA HIS A 7 -22.02 -0.61 0.65
C HIS A 7 -20.88 -0.53 1.67
N LEU A 8 -21.11 -1.08 2.85
CA LEU A 8 -20.08 -1.18 3.88
C LEU A 8 -19.01 -2.17 3.38
N PRO A 9 -17.72 -1.79 3.34
CA PRO A 9 -16.67 -2.71 2.91
C PRO A 9 -16.59 -3.94 3.82
N ALA A 10 -16.45 -5.13 3.23
CA ALA A 10 -16.23 -6.34 4.02
C ALA A 10 -14.83 -6.31 4.63
N ILE A 11 -14.71 -6.77 5.88
CA ILE A 11 -13.41 -7.09 6.49
C ILE A 11 -13.05 -8.51 6.07
N VAL A 12 -11.93 -8.70 5.39
CA VAL A 12 -11.43 -10.00 4.93
C VAL A 12 -10.14 -10.32 5.67
N ILE A 13 -10.18 -11.33 6.53
CA ILE A 13 -9.02 -11.84 7.26
C ILE A 13 -8.41 -12.99 6.48
N VAL A 14 -7.12 -12.90 6.20
CA VAL A 14 -6.37 -13.89 5.44
C VAL A 14 -5.56 -14.74 6.40
N GLY A 15 -5.74 -16.05 6.36
CA GLY A 15 -5.02 -16.96 7.24
C GLY A 15 -4.58 -18.25 6.54
N TYR A 16 -3.59 -18.92 7.14
CA TYR A 16 -3.08 -20.20 6.67
C TYR A 16 -2.83 -21.17 7.83
N ASN A 17 -1.72 -21.00 8.56
CA ASN A 17 -1.26 -21.98 9.54
C ASN A 17 -0.84 -21.38 10.89
N ARG A 18 -1.04 -20.07 11.13
CA ARG A 18 -0.64 -19.34 12.33
C ARG A 18 -1.86 -18.93 13.16
N LEU A 19 -2.34 -19.83 14.04
CA LEU A 19 -3.55 -19.56 14.83
C LEU A 19 -3.39 -18.34 15.76
N GLU A 20 -2.25 -18.22 16.45
CA GLU A 20 -2.00 -17.09 17.37
C GLU A 20 -2.00 -15.74 16.64
N SER A 21 -1.41 -15.68 15.46
CA SER A 21 -1.42 -14.49 14.62
C SER A 21 -2.84 -14.11 14.17
N LEU A 22 -3.64 -15.11 13.73
CA LEU A 22 -5.05 -14.92 13.41
C LEU A 22 -5.87 -14.44 14.61
N GLN A 23 -5.65 -15.00 15.78
CA GLN A 23 -6.30 -14.57 17.02
C GLN A 23 -5.92 -13.14 17.38
N ARG A 24 -4.68 -12.75 17.12
CA ARG A 24 -4.17 -11.40 17.36
C ARG A 24 -4.81 -10.37 16.43
N VAL A 25 -4.84 -10.60 15.11
CA VAL A 25 -5.49 -9.68 14.16
C VAL A 25 -6.98 -9.57 14.48
N MET A 26 -7.69 -10.68 14.69
CA MET A 26 -9.10 -10.66 15.07
C MET A 26 -9.34 -9.96 16.41
N GLY A 27 -8.46 -10.16 17.38
CA GLY A 27 -8.51 -9.46 18.65
C GLY A 27 -8.37 -7.93 18.50
N SER A 28 -7.61 -7.44 17.51
CA SER A 28 -7.53 -6.01 17.22
C SER A 28 -8.81 -5.50 16.54
N VAL A 29 -9.33 -6.27 15.58
CA VAL A 29 -10.57 -5.94 14.87
C VAL A 29 -11.77 -5.88 15.83
N LEU A 30 -11.91 -6.85 16.73
CA LEU A 30 -13.00 -6.88 17.72
C LEU A 30 -12.94 -5.75 18.76
N ARG A 31 -11.79 -5.11 18.95
CA ARG A 31 -11.62 -3.94 19.83
C ARG A 31 -11.75 -2.61 19.11
N ALA A 32 -11.92 -2.62 17.79
CA ALA A 32 -12.12 -1.41 17.03
C ALA A 32 -13.55 -0.87 17.16
N GLU A 33 -13.71 0.43 16.91
CA GLU A 33 -15.03 1.05 16.83
C GLU A 33 -15.70 0.68 15.51
N LEU A 34 -16.63 -0.26 15.60
CA LEU A 34 -17.34 -0.80 14.46
C LEU A 34 -18.85 -0.55 14.61
N GLY A 35 -19.50 -0.25 13.49
CA GLY A 35 -20.97 -0.18 13.42
C GLY A 35 -21.62 -1.56 13.32
N SER A 36 -22.88 -1.56 12.88
CA SER A 36 -23.62 -2.77 12.50
C SER A 36 -23.49 -3.05 11.00
N ASP A 37 -23.92 -4.24 10.61
CA ASP A 37 -24.07 -4.68 9.21
C ASP A 37 -22.74 -4.76 8.42
N ILE A 38 -21.62 -4.91 9.14
CA ILE A 38 -20.29 -5.04 8.57
C ILE A 38 -20.01 -6.53 8.28
N PRO A 39 -19.86 -6.95 7.01
CA PRO A 39 -19.53 -8.32 6.67
C PRO A 39 -18.10 -8.68 7.11
N LEU A 40 -17.95 -9.85 7.72
CA LEU A 40 -16.65 -10.46 8.00
C LEU A 40 -16.46 -11.70 7.13
N VAL A 41 -15.35 -11.78 6.43
CA VAL A 41 -14.89 -12.99 5.76
C VAL A 41 -13.59 -13.45 6.42
N ILE A 42 -13.53 -14.70 6.88
CA ILE A 42 -12.28 -15.35 7.30
C ILE A 42 -11.91 -16.33 6.21
N SER A 43 -10.90 -16.02 5.42
CA SER A 43 -10.42 -16.85 4.32
C SER A 43 -9.16 -17.60 4.75
N LEU A 44 -9.24 -18.93 4.75
CA LEU A 44 -8.18 -19.83 5.18
C LEU A 44 -7.66 -20.64 3.99
N ASP A 45 -6.36 -20.53 3.71
CA ASP A 45 -5.72 -21.32 2.67
C ASP A 45 -5.68 -22.80 3.05
N GLY A 46 -5.71 -23.68 2.05
CA GLY A 46 -5.75 -25.11 2.24
C GLY A 46 -4.44 -25.70 2.80
N GLY A 47 -4.57 -26.81 3.51
CA GLY A 47 -3.43 -27.53 4.09
C GLY A 47 -2.96 -27.01 5.46
N GLY A 48 -3.63 -26.00 6.02
CA GLY A 48 -3.38 -25.54 7.38
C GLY A 48 -3.97 -26.51 8.44
N PRO A 49 -3.60 -26.34 9.74
CA PRO A 49 -4.14 -27.15 10.83
C PRO A 49 -5.68 -27.03 10.93
N PRO A 50 -6.42 -28.16 11.08
CA PRO A 50 -7.89 -28.12 11.21
C PRO A 50 -8.41 -27.25 12.37
N ALA A 51 -7.62 -27.10 13.42
CA ALA A 51 -7.96 -26.26 14.57
C ALA A 51 -8.23 -24.79 14.20
N ILE A 52 -7.60 -24.29 13.11
CA ILE A 52 -7.80 -22.90 12.65
C ILE A 52 -9.20 -22.74 12.07
N GLY A 53 -9.65 -23.68 11.23
CA GLY A 53 -11.01 -23.66 10.69
C GLY A 53 -12.06 -23.79 11.80
N GLN A 54 -11.86 -24.69 12.76
CA GLN A 54 -12.74 -24.85 13.91
C GLN A 54 -12.83 -23.57 14.75
N TRP A 55 -11.70 -22.92 15.00
CA TRP A 55 -11.67 -21.64 15.71
C TRP A 55 -12.42 -20.55 14.93
N ALA A 56 -12.22 -20.44 13.62
CA ALA A 56 -12.88 -19.44 12.78
C ALA A 56 -14.41 -19.62 12.77
N GLU A 57 -14.88 -20.88 12.71
CA GLU A 57 -16.32 -21.21 12.79
C GLU A 57 -16.93 -20.84 14.14
N GLN A 58 -16.20 -21.06 15.23
CA GLN A 58 -16.67 -20.76 16.59
C GLN A 58 -16.59 -19.28 16.97
N LEU A 59 -15.82 -18.47 16.20
CA LEU A 59 -15.65 -17.06 16.48
C LEU A 59 -16.99 -16.32 16.40
N SER A 60 -17.34 -15.57 17.44
CA SER A 60 -18.50 -14.68 17.43
C SER A 60 -18.20 -13.37 16.70
N TRP A 61 -19.09 -12.97 15.79
CA TRP A 61 -19.02 -11.68 15.10
C TRP A 61 -20.31 -10.88 15.35
N PRO A 62 -20.29 -9.90 16.26
CA PRO A 62 -21.50 -9.16 16.64
C PRO A 62 -21.87 -8.02 15.70
N HIS A 63 -21.05 -7.75 14.67
CA HIS A 63 -21.18 -6.57 13.83
C HIS A 63 -21.85 -6.82 12.48
N GLY A 64 -22.30 -8.05 12.19
CA GLY A 64 -22.96 -8.38 10.93
C GLY A 64 -22.81 -9.85 10.54
N ASP A 65 -22.88 -10.14 9.25
CA ASP A 65 -22.73 -11.47 8.73
C ASP A 65 -21.27 -11.94 8.76
N LYS A 66 -21.05 -13.18 9.21
CA LYS A 66 -19.74 -13.85 9.14
C LYS A 66 -19.76 -14.98 8.12
N THR A 67 -18.75 -15.03 7.27
CA THR A 67 -18.47 -16.14 6.35
C THR A 67 -17.09 -16.70 6.60
N VAL A 68 -16.97 -18.03 6.75
CA VAL A 68 -15.67 -18.71 6.81
C VAL A 68 -15.49 -19.45 5.48
N VAL A 69 -14.35 -19.23 4.83
CA VAL A 69 -13.96 -19.89 3.59
C VAL A 69 -12.72 -20.71 3.86
N CYS A 70 -12.84 -22.03 3.84
CA CYS A 70 -11.71 -22.95 3.92
C CYS A 70 -11.42 -23.50 2.52
N HIS A 71 -10.29 -23.14 1.95
CA HIS A 71 -9.90 -23.66 0.63
C HIS A 71 -9.50 -25.13 0.74
N PRO A 72 -9.99 -26.00 -0.17
CA PRO A 72 -9.71 -27.44 -0.10
C PRO A 72 -8.25 -27.78 -0.38
N ASN A 73 -7.56 -26.95 -1.15
CA ASN A 73 -6.16 -27.10 -1.52
C ASN A 73 -5.38 -25.82 -1.18
N ASN A 74 -4.09 -25.94 -0.94
CA ASN A 74 -3.21 -24.80 -0.79
C ASN A 74 -3.12 -24.03 -2.11
N LEU A 75 -3.62 -22.81 -2.12
CA LEU A 75 -3.58 -21.89 -3.27
C LEU A 75 -2.22 -21.19 -3.38
N GLY A 76 -1.52 -21.09 -2.27
CA GLY A 76 -0.34 -20.23 -2.12
C GLY A 76 -0.70 -18.75 -2.02
N LEU A 77 0.22 -17.95 -1.48
CA LEU A 77 -0.02 -16.55 -1.12
C LEU A 77 -0.65 -15.74 -2.26
N ARG A 78 -0.10 -15.86 -3.48
CA ARG A 78 -0.58 -15.06 -4.63
C ARG A 78 -2.05 -15.35 -4.94
N GLN A 79 -2.41 -16.60 -5.14
CA GLN A 79 -3.78 -16.94 -5.52
C GLN A 79 -4.76 -16.73 -4.37
N HIS A 80 -4.31 -16.96 -3.13
CA HIS A 80 -5.15 -16.73 -1.96
C HIS A 80 -5.48 -15.24 -1.80
N ILE A 81 -4.50 -14.33 -1.89
CA ILE A 81 -4.78 -12.88 -1.83
C ILE A 81 -5.65 -12.44 -3.02
N LEU A 82 -5.42 -12.98 -4.21
CA LEU A 82 -6.28 -12.68 -5.37
C LEU A 82 -7.73 -13.06 -5.09
N SER A 83 -7.99 -14.25 -4.50
CA SER A 83 -9.33 -14.66 -4.12
C SER A 83 -9.94 -13.79 -3.01
N CYS A 84 -9.12 -13.29 -2.09
CA CYS A 84 -9.56 -12.38 -1.04
C CYS A 84 -9.98 -11.01 -1.58
N GLY A 85 -9.22 -10.45 -2.53
CA GLY A 85 -9.60 -9.21 -3.21
C GLY A 85 -10.86 -9.36 -4.08
N ASP A 86 -11.13 -10.55 -4.61
CA ASP A 86 -12.33 -10.82 -5.41
C ASP A 86 -13.64 -10.66 -4.59
N PHE A 87 -13.58 -10.66 -3.25
CA PHE A 87 -14.74 -10.33 -2.40
C PHE A 87 -15.26 -8.90 -2.61
N THR A 88 -14.46 -8.00 -3.19
CA THR A 88 -14.92 -6.68 -3.62
C THR A 88 -16.10 -6.75 -4.59
N GLN A 89 -16.18 -7.80 -5.42
CA GLN A 89 -17.30 -8.01 -6.36
C GLN A 89 -18.62 -8.29 -5.64
N LYS A 90 -18.55 -8.98 -4.49
CA LYS A 90 -19.74 -9.32 -3.71
C LYS A 90 -20.19 -8.16 -2.80
N TYR A 91 -19.22 -7.46 -2.21
CA TYR A 91 -19.50 -6.48 -1.16
C TYR A 91 -19.31 -5.01 -1.61
N GLY A 92 -18.95 -4.77 -2.88
CA GLY A 92 -18.66 -3.43 -3.41
C GLY A 92 -17.28 -2.90 -3.04
N ALA A 93 -16.77 -3.28 -1.85
CA ALA A 93 -15.42 -2.97 -1.37
C ALA A 93 -14.97 -4.01 -0.33
N ALA A 94 -13.66 -4.14 -0.13
CA ALA A 94 -13.07 -5.02 0.88
C ALA A 94 -11.84 -4.40 1.52
N ILE A 95 -11.70 -4.62 2.84
CA ILE A 95 -10.50 -4.35 3.63
C ILE A 95 -9.84 -5.69 3.88
N VAL A 96 -8.65 -5.93 3.33
CA VAL A 96 -7.94 -7.21 3.42
C VAL A 96 -6.81 -7.08 4.43
N LEU A 97 -6.83 -7.94 5.46
CA LEU A 97 -5.89 -7.99 6.57
C LEU A 97 -5.21 -9.36 6.62
N GLU A 98 -3.90 -9.38 6.45
CA GLU A 98 -3.10 -10.59 6.66
C GLU A 98 -2.95 -10.88 8.16
N ASP A 99 -2.61 -12.11 8.53
CA ASP A 99 -2.63 -12.59 9.92
C ASP A 99 -1.55 -11.94 10.81
N ASP A 100 -0.54 -11.28 10.25
CA ASP A 100 0.48 -10.53 10.98
C ASP A 100 0.15 -9.04 11.19
N VAL A 101 -1.03 -8.59 10.78
CA VAL A 101 -1.49 -7.21 10.93
C VAL A 101 -2.16 -6.98 12.28
N TRP A 102 -1.99 -5.79 12.84
CA TRP A 102 -2.75 -5.25 13.94
C TRP A 102 -3.37 -3.92 13.52
N VAL A 103 -4.67 -3.74 13.75
CA VAL A 103 -5.39 -2.50 13.38
C VAL A 103 -5.66 -1.61 14.60
N GLY A 104 -5.63 -0.30 14.38
CA GLY A 104 -6.05 0.71 15.34
C GLY A 104 -7.56 0.76 15.51
N PRO A 105 -8.05 1.41 16.58
CA PRO A 105 -9.49 1.43 16.88
C PRO A 105 -10.35 2.15 15.83
N ASP A 106 -9.79 3.06 15.03
CA ASP A 106 -10.50 3.85 14.02
C ASP A 106 -10.27 3.39 12.57
N PHE A 107 -9.62 2.23 12.39
CA PHE A 107 -9.20 1.75 11.06
C PHE A 107 -10.33 1.64 10.05
N TYR A 108 -11.50 1.17 10.51
CA TYR A 108 -12.65 0.96 9.66
C TYR A 108 -13.26 2.29 9.19
N ASN A 109 -13.40 3.23 10.11
CA ASN A 109 -13.85 4.60 9.81
C ASN A 109 -12.91 5.28 8.80
N TYR A 110 -11.59 5.18 9.01
CA TYR A 110 -10.60 5.68 8.04
C TYR A 110 -10.76 5.01 6.67
N ALA A 111 -10.82 3.67 6.65
CA ALA A 111 -10.94 2.92 5.41
C ALA A 111 -12.19 3.33 4.59
N CYS A 112 -13.34 3.45 5.26
CA CYS A 112 -14.58 3.90 4.62
C CYS A 112 -14.42 5.30 4.01
N GLN A 113 -13.89 6.27 4.77
CA GLN A 113 -13.71 7.63 4.28
C GLN A 113 -12.68 7.69 3.13
N ALA A 114 -11.61 6.89 3.20
CA ALA A 114 -10.58 6.86 2.15
C ALA A 114 -11.07 6.18 0.87
N LEU A 115 -11.86 5.12 0.99
CA LEU A 115 -12.52 4.46 -0.16
C LEU A 115 -13.54 5.41 -0.80
N ASP A 116 -14.38 6.09 0.01
CA ASP A 116 -15.33 7.09 -0.48
C ASP A 116 -14.60 8.23 -1.23
N ALA A 117 -13.52 8.75 -0.64
CA ALA A 117 -12.72 9.80 -1.26
C ALA A 117 -12.04 9.34 -2.56
N SER A 118 -11.76 8.07 -2.71
CA SER A 118 -11.11 7.51 -3.92
C SER A 118 -12.09 7.24 -5.07
N GLN A 119 -13.39 7.33 -4.85
CA GLN A 119 -14.38 7.09 -5.88
C GLN A 119 -14.24 8.08 -7.05
N GLY A 120 -14.25 7.55 -8.28
CA GLY A 120 -14.12 8.36 -9.49
C GLY A 120 -12.72 8.92 -9.74
N GLN A 121 -11.72 8.50 -8.95
CA GLN A 121 -10.32 8.90 -9.15
C GLN A 121 -9.54 7.79 -9.86
N ASP A 122 -9.36 7.91 -11.17
CA ASP A 122 -8.66 6.91 -11.99
C ASP A 122 -7.22 6.65 -11.55
N GLN A 123 -6.57 7.63 -10.94
CA GLN A 123 -5.20 7.52 -10.45
C GLN A 123 -5.09 6.71 -9.16
N VAL A 124 -6.20 6.42 -8.46
CA VAL A 124 -6.15 5.72 -7.16
C VAL A 124 -6.42 4.24 -7.35
N ALA A 125 -5.40 3.41 -7.11
CA ALA A 125 -5.48 1.95 -7.24
C ALA A 125 -5.93 1.23 -5.96
N GLY A 126 -5.95 1.92 -4.83
CA GLY A 126 -6.32 1.35 -3.54
C GLY A 126 -5.95 2.24 -2.36
N VAL A 127 -6.28 1.77 -1.17
CA VAL A 127 -6.07 2.46 0.10
C VAL A 127 -5.20 1.61 1.01
N SER A 128 -4.19 2.22 1.62
CA SER A 128 -3.38 1.63 2.68
C SER A 128 -3.94 2.01 4.05
N LEU A 129 -3.93 1.08 4.98
CA LEU A 129 -4.11 1.36 6.41
C LEU A 129 -2.78 1.64 7.11
N TYR A 130 -1.68 1.20 6.52
CA TYR A 130 -0.34 1.33 7.05
C TYR A 130 0.33 2.60 6.52
N ARG A 131 1.00 3.34 7.39
CA ARG A 131 1.87 4.43 6.99
C ARG A 131 3.26 3.90 6.64
N GLN A 132 3.75 4.24 5.46
CA GLN A 132 5.12 3.92 5.08
C GLN A 132 6.10 4.86 5.83
N GLU A 133 6.85 4.35 6.79
CA GLU A 133 7.80 5.13 7.60
C GLU A 133 9.27 4.93 7.20
N VAL A 134 9.56 3.86 6.49
CA VAL A 134 10.93 3.51 6.06
C VAL A 134 10.93 3.28 4.56
N SER A 135 11.85 3.90 3.85
CA SER A 135 12.06 3.58 2.43
C SER A 135 12.61 2.17 2.28
N GLN A 136 11.89 1.31 1.55
CA GLN A 136 12.33 -0.05 1.25
C GLN A 136 13.54 -0.11 0.32
N ILE A 137 13.92 1.04 -0.27
CA ILE A 137 15.01 1.13 -1.23
C ILE A 137 16.30 1.61 -0.55
N THR A 138 16.19 2.66 0.27
CA THR A 138 17.35 3.29 0.91
C THR A 138 17.55 2.87 2.36
N TRP A 139 16.56 2.22 2.96
CA TRP A 139 16.48 1.88 4.40
C TRP A 139 16.56 3.10 5.32
N LEU A 140 16.29 4.28 4.77
CA LEU A 140 16.21 5.52 5.53
C LEU A 140 14.78 5.80 5.98
N PRO A 141 14.59 6.54 7.09
CA PRO A 141 13.28 7.04 7.47
C PRO A 141 12.65 7.84 6.32
N PHE A 142 11.37 7.60 6.09
CA PHE A 142 10.58 8.33 5.11
C PHE A 142 9.52 9.15 5.81
N THR A 143 9.51 10.45 5.55
CA THR A 143 8.51 11.38 6.06
C THR A 143 7.91 12.13 4.89
N PRO A 144 6.63 11.88 4.55
CA PRO A 144 5.95 12.61 3.50
C PRO A 144 5.77 14.07 3.91
N THR A 145 5.75 14.94 2.93
CA THR A 145 5.55 16.38 3.14
C THR A 145 4.15 16.63 3.69
N GLN A 146 4.07 17.32 4.81
CA GLN A 146 2.80 17.71 5.41
C GLN A 146 2.14 18.81 4.58
N ASP A 147 0.90 18.60 4.15
CA ASP A 147 0.10 19.57 3.37
C ASP A 147 -1.21 19.95 4.08
N GLY A 148 -1.35 19.53 5.35
CA GLY A 148 -2.54 19.79 6.16
C GLY A 148 -3.64 18.76 5.99
N SER A 149 -3.44 17.77 5.12
CA SER A 149 -4.36 16.64 4.96
C SER A 149 -4.02 15.46 5.89
N ASP A 150 -4.89 14.44 5.90
CA ASP A 150 -4.68 13.21 6.67
C ASP A 150 -4.18 12.04 5.81
N ALA A 151 -4.03 12.25 4.50
CA ALA A 151 -3.55 11.23 3.58
C ALA A 151 -2.59 11.79 2.52
N PHE A 152 -1.69 10.96 2.03
CA PHE A 152 -0.76 11.22 0.95
C PHE A 152 -0.77 10.07 -0.06
N TYR A 153 -0.12 10.21 -1.20
CA TYR A 153 -0.15 9.22 -2.26
C TYR A 153 1.24 8.70 -2.59
N MET A 154 1.33 7.37 -2.80
CA MET A 154 2.56 6.73 -3.25
C MET A 154 2.27 5.72 -4.36
N GLN A 155 3.18 5.59 -5.29
CA GLN A 155 3.14 4.56 -6.33
C GLN A 155 3.73 3.23 -5.81
N ILE A 156 3.26 2.79 -4.63
CA ILE A 156 3.71 1.59 -3.93
C ILE A 156 2.48 0.88 -3.37
N PRO A 157 2.27 -0.43 -3.63
CA PRO A 157 1.21 -1.19 -2.96
C PRO A 157 1.65 -1.59 -1.54
N THR A 158 0.69 -1.74 -0.64
CA THR A 158 0.93 -2.27 0.71
C THR A 158 0.33 -3.66 0.89
N SER A 159 0.83 -4.43 1.87
CA SER A 159 0.24 -5.69 2.34
C SER A 159 -0.08 -5.67 3.84
N TRP A 160 0.20 -4.58 4.51
CA TRP A 160 -0.04 -4.42 5.96
C TRP A 160 -1.37 -3.70 6.25
N GLY A 161 -2.45 -4.26 5.71
CA GLY A 161 -3.77 -3.68 5.71
C GLY A 161 -4.01 -2.80 4.49
N GLN A 162 -4.84 -3.31 3.58
CA GLN A 162 -5.19 -2.66 2.32
C GLN A 162 -6.69 -2.74 2.06
N ALA A 163 -7.20 -1.78 1.31
CA ALA A 163 -8.59 -1.77 0.91
C ALA A 163 -8.76 -1.36 -0.55
N TRP A 164 -9.77 -1.94 -1.18
CA TRP A 164 -10.12 -1.68 -2.57
C TRP A 164 -11.62 -1.59 -2.75
N THR A 165 -12.07 -0.73 -3.68
CA THR A 165 -13.39 -0.82 -4.28
C THR A 165 -13.42 -1.93 -5.33
N SER A 166 -14.63 -2.35 -5.75
CA SER A 166 -14.81 -3.30 -6.84
C SER A 166 -14.17 -2.83 -8.14
N ASP A 167 -14.25 -1.53 -8.44
CA ASP A 167 -13.69 -0.96 -9.67
C ASP A 167 -12.15 -0.97 -9.65
N GLN A 168 -11.55 -0.57 -8.52
CA GLN A 168 -10.09 -0.60 -8.35
C GLN A 168 -9.54 -2.02 -8.51
N TRP A 169 -10.19 -2.98 -7.85
CA TRP A 169 -9.78 -4.38 -7.92
C TRP A 169 -10.02 -4.98 -9.31
N SER A 170 -11.15 -4.70 -9.96
CA SER A 170 -11.45 -5.15 -11.33
C SER A 170 -10.44 -4.63 -12.33
N GLY A 171 -10.02 -3.36 -12.20
CA GLY A 171 -8.98 -2.79 -13.04
C GLY A 171 -7.65 -3.55 -12.93
N PHE A 172 -7.25 -3.90 -11.70
CA PHE A 172 -6.06 -4.75 -11.50
C PHE A 172 -6.26 -6.16 -12.07
N ARG A 173 -7.41 -6.80 -11.83
CA ARG A 173 -7.69 -8.15 -12.33
C ARG A 173 -7.72 -8.22 -13.86
N ALA A 174 -8.28 -7.21 -14.51
CA ALA A 174 -8.27 -7.10 -15.97
C ALA A 174 -6.84 -6.98 -16.51
N TRP A 175 -6.05 -6.06 -15.94
CA TRP A 175 -4.64 -5.91 -16.30
C TRP A 175 -3.86 -7.21 -16.09
N LEU A 176 -4.06 -7.88 -14.94
CA LEU A 176 -3.37 -9.12 -14.61
C LEU A 176 -3.70 -10.25 -15.59
N ALA A 177 -4.95 -10.34 -16.06
CA ALA A 177 -5.37 -11.34 -17.05
C ALA A 177 -4.63 -11.18 -18.39
N GLU A 178 -4.36 -9.94 -18.79
CA GLU A 178 -3.63 -9.61 -20.02
C GLU A 178 -2.10 -9.72 -19.84
N ASN A 179 -1.60 -9.71 -18.58
CA ASN A 179 -0.18 -9.64 -18.24
C ASN A 179 0.26 -10.77 -17.30
N ALA A 180 -0.38 -11.95 -17.38
CA ALA A 180 -0.05 -13.08 -16.49
C ALA A 180 1.43 -13.52 -16.58
N ASP A 181 1.99 -13.45 -17.78
CA ASP A 181 3.38 -13.82 -18.12
C ASP A 181 4.25 -12.57 -18.34
N PHE A 182 4.01 -11.49 -17.60
CA PHE A 182 4.74 -10.23 -17.75
C PHE A 182 6.25 -10.43 -17.60
N ASP A 183 7.02 -9.95 -18.61
CA ASP A 183 8.49 -9.96 -18.57
C ASP A 183 9.03 -8.80 -17.71
N PHE A 184 9.44 -9.12 -16.49
CA PHE A 184 10.01 -8.15 -15.55
C PHE A 184 11.42 -7.67 -15.90
N SER A 185 12.09 -8.22 -16.92
CA SER A 185 13.44 -7.80 -17.31
C SER A 185 13.49 -6.34 -17.77
N GLN A 186 12.39 -5.84 -18.35
CA GLN A 186 12.25 -4.46 -18.83
C GLN A 186 11.50 -3.56 -17.83
N SER A 187 11.16 -4.09 -16.66
CA SER A 187 10.40 -3.36 -15.66
C SER A 187 11.23 -2.23 -15.02
N ARG A 188 10.53 -1.15 -14.67
CA ARG A 188 11.07 -0.03 -13.87
C ARG A 188 10.84 -0.22 -12.37
N LEU A 189 10.40 -1.38 -11.93
CA LEU A 189 10.29 -1.72 -10.52
C LEU A 189 11.64 -1.58 -9.80
N PRO A 190 11.63 -1.14 -8.54
CA PRO A 190 12.83 -1.15 -7.71
C PRO A 190 13.53 -2.52 -7.70
N SER A 191 14.86 -2.53 -7.67
CA SER A 191 15.67 -3.76 -7.77
C SER A 191 15.31 -4.81 -6.71
N ASP A 192 14.92 -4.37 -5.51
CA ASP A 192 14.50 -5.26 -4.44
C ASP A 192 13.17 -5.95 -4.76
N VAL A 193 12.24 -5.22 -5.36
CA VAL A 193 10.94 -5.75 -5.80
C VAL A 193 11.13 -6.72 -6.98
N LEU A 194 12.06 -6.43 -7.89
CA LEU A 194 12.37 -7.33 -9.01
C LEU A 194 12.84 -8.71 -8.54
N ARG A 195 13.50 -8.79 -7.36
CA ARG A 195 13.94 -10.07 -6.76
C ARG A 195 12.80 -10.88 -6.11
N TRP A 196 11.63 -10.28 -5.89
CA TRP A 196 10.50 -11.05 -5.35
C TRP A 196 10.07 -12.14 -6.34
N PRO A 197 9.79 -13.38 -5.86
CA PRO A 197 9.41 -14.47 -6.73
C PRO A 197 8.04 -14.19 -7.38
N SER A 198 7.99 -14.24 -8.70
CA SER A 198 6.76 -13.94 -9.46
C SER A 198 5.66 -14.97 -9.21
N GLU A 199 6.04 -16.21 -8.90
CA GLU A 199 5.11 -17.31 -8.67
C GLU A 199 4.26 -17.11 -7.41
N SER A 200 4.84 -16.52 -6.36
CA SER A 200 4.19 -16.36 -5.06
C SER A 200 3.81 -14.93 -4.71
N SER A 201 4.38 -13.92 -5.39
CA SER A 201 4.14 -12.52 -5.05
C SER A 201 3.01 -11.88 -5.86
N TRP A 202 1.82 -11.72 -5.25
CA TRP A 202 0.74 -10.90 -5.83
C TRP A 202 1.14 -9.43 -5.91
N LYS A 203 1.86 -8.95 -4.90
CA LYS A 203 2.25 -7.54 -4.74
C LYS A 203 3.21 -7.08 -5.82
N LYS A 204 4.09 -7.95 -6.35
CA LYS A 204 4.96 -7.63 -7.48
C LYS A 204 4.16 -7.26 -8.73
N PHE A 205 3.12 -8.03 -9.05
CA PHE A 205 2.23 -7.75 -10.18
C PHE A 205 1.38 -6.51 -9.95
N PHE A 206 0.87 -6.33 -8.74
CA PHE A 206 0.10 -5.13 -8.40
C PHE A 206 0.97 -3.86 -8.51
N PHE A 207 2.21 -3.93 -8.08
CA PHE A 207 3.17 -2.84 -8.21
C PHE A 207 3.44 -2.52 -9.70
N GLN A 208 3.66 -3.56 -10.51
CA GLN A 208 3.84 -3.39 -11.97
C GLN A 208 2.59 -2.79 -12.62
N TYR A 209 1.40 -3.23 -12.24
CA TYR A 209 0.14 -2.63 -12.67
C TYR A 209 0.12 -1.13 -12.38
N MET A 210 0.43 -0.71 -11.16
CA MET A 210 0.46 0.70 -10.79
C MET A 210 1.44 1.51 -11.64
N LEU A 211 2.64 0.96 -11.92
CA LEU A 211 3.62 1.61 -12.80
C LEU A 211 3.15 1.69 -14.25
N SER A 212 2.54 0.61 -14.76
CA SER A 212 2.10 0.56 -16.16
C SER A 212 0.91 1.47 -16.45
N THR A 213 0.11 1.80 -15.42
CA THR A 213 -1.15 2.56 -15.56
C THR A 213 -1.13 3.90 -14.82
N ASP A 214 0.05 4.31 -14.32
CA ASP A 214 0.26 5.55 -13.55
C ASP A 214 -0.71 5.71 -12.38
N LYS A 215 -0.83 4.65 -11.55
CA LYS A 215 -1.74 4.63 -10.40
C LYS A 215 -0.99 4.64 -9.08
N TYR A 216 -1.69 5.08 -8.03
CA TYR A 216 -1.15 5.34 -6.69
C TYR A 216 -2.03 4.70 -5.63
N PHE A 217 -1.46 4.38 -4.48
CA PHE A 217 -2.20 4.10 -3.27
C PHE A 217 -2.34 5.37 -2.43
N SER A 218 -3.49 5.54 -1.78
CA SER A 218 -3.70 6.51 -0.71
C SER A 218 -3.16 5.93 0.61
N PHE A 219 -2.29 6.66 1.29
CA PHE A 219 -1.67 6.28 2.56
C PHE A 219 -2.06 7.25 3.67
N PRO A 220 -2.32 6.80 4.91
CA PRO A 220 -2.56 7.69 6.04
C PRO A 220 -1.26 8.38 6.51
N PHE A 221 -1.35 9.63 6.95
CA PHE A 221 -0.24 10.29 7.65
C PHE A 221 -0.01 9.72 9.05
N VAL A 222 -1.05 9.22 9.71
CA VAL A 222 -0.96 8.46 10.96
C VAL A 222 -1.50 7.07 10.69
N SER A 223 -0.67 6.05 10.92
CA SER A 223 -1.01 4.67 10.57
C SER A 223 -2.28 4.19 11.27
N GLN A 224 -3.13 3.47 10.55
CA GLN A 224 -4.31 2.78 11.07
C GLN A 224 -4.04 1.30 11.33
N ALA A 225 -2.88 0.81 10.87
CA ALA A 225 -2.44 -0.56 11.07
C ALA A 225 -0.93 -0.60 11.31
N THR A 226 -0.47 -1.66 11.96
CA THR A 226 0.95 -2.02 12.05
C THR A 226 1.11 -3.50 11.76
N CYS A 227 2.32 -3.96 11.52
CA CYS A 227 2.58 -5.38 11.33
C CYS A 227 3.54 -5.90 12.39
N PHE A 228 3.36 -7.15 12.79
CA PHE A 228 4.28 -7.84 13.68
C PHE A 228 5.40 -8.55 12.92
N ASN A 229 5.21 -8.75 11.62
CA ASN A 229 6.17 -9.42 10.75
C ASN A 229 6.67 -10.73 11.39
N ASP A 230 5.71 -11.57 11.82
CA ASP A 230 5.95 -12.85 12.47
C ASP A 230 6.77 -13.77 11.55
N GLU A 231 7.48 -14.72 12.16
CA GLU A 231 8.11 -15.79 11.39
C GLU A 231 7.07 -16.52 10.54
N GLY A 232 7.37 -16.69 9.27
CA GLY A 232 6.47 -17.31 8.30
C GLY A 232 7.22 -17.88 7.10
N VAL A 233 6.48 -18.27 6.08
CA VAL A 233 7.02 -18.91 4.89
C VAL A 233 8.07 -18.03 4.17
N HIS A 234 7.96 -16.71 4.28
CA HIS A 234 8.82 -15.75 3.58
C HIS A 234 9.83 -15.02 4.49
N THR A 235 9.72 -15.17 5.82
CA THR A 235 10.60 -14.50 6.78
C THR A 235 10.99 -15.47 7.88
N ASN A 236 12.29 -15.77 7.97
CA ASN A 236 12.84 -16.68 8.99
C ASN A 236 13.15 -15.98 10.32
N ARG A 237 12.80 -14.71 10.46
CA ARG A 237 13.04 -13.91 11.68
C ARG A 237 11.96 -12.84 11.81
N SER A 238 11.46 -12.64 13.02
CA SER A 238 10.67 -11.47 13.37
C SER A 238 11.47 -10.20 13.15
N ASN A 239 10.87 -9.19 12.53
CA ASN A 239 11.51 -7.91 12.25
C ASN A 239 10.59 -6.73 12.64
N LEU A 240 11.04 -5.95 13.62
CA LEU A 240 10.28 -4.81 14.14
C LEU A 240 10.40 -3.52 13.30
N VAL A 241 11.27 -3.51 12.29
CA VAL A 241 11.53 -2.31 11.46
C VAL A 241 10.27 -1.77 10.79
N TRP A 242 9.29 -2.63 10.54
CA TRP A 242 8.05 -2.26 9.87
C TRP A 242 6.90 -1.94 10.83
N GLN A 243 7.14 -1.95 12.13
CA GLN A 243 6.14 -1.47 13.07
C GLN A 243 5.99 0.04 12.96
N SER A 244 4.75 0.50 13.01
CA SER A 244 4.38 1.91 12.94
C SER A 244 3.51 2.27 14.14
N SER A 245 3.62 3.51 14.60
CA SER A 245 2.68 4.06 15.57
C SER A 245 1.31 4.20 14.96
N ILE A 246 0.28 3.69 15.63
CA ILE A 246 -1.09 3.66 15.13
C ILE A 246 -1.96 4.74 15.76
N GLN A 247 -2.97 5.17 15.02
CA GLN A 247 -4.03 6.05 15.51
C GLN A 247 -4.80 5.37 16.64
N MET A 248 -4.86 6.01 17.81
CA MET A 248 -5.58 5.49 18.99
C MET A 248 -6.88 6.22 19.27
N GLY A 249 -7.09 7.42 18.69
CA GLY A 249 -8.38 8.11 18.76
C GLY A 249 -9.40 7.51 17.81
N VAL A 250 -10.68 7.68 18.10
CA VAL A 250 -11.81 7.17 17.33
C VAL A 250 -12.72 8.28 16.83
N GLY A 251 -13.54 8.00 15.81
CA GLY A 251 -14.55 8.90 15.27
C GLY A 251 -13.98 10.13 14.57
N LYS A 252 -12.74 10.06 14.08
CA LYS A 252 -12.12 11.18 13.37
C LYS A 252 -12.75 11.37 11.99
N GLN A 253 -13.04 12.64 11.66
CA GLN A 253 -13.31 13.05 10.29
C GLN A 253 -11.98 13.35 9.61
N TYR A 254 -11.63 12.52 8.60
CA TYR A 254 -10.35 12.62 7.91
C TYR A 254 -10.42 13.58 6.72
N ALA A 255 -9.46 14.50 6.64
CA ALA A 255 -9.27 15.37 5.49
C ALA A 255 -8.45 14.63 4.42
N ILE A 256 -9.13 13.88 3.55
CA ILE A 256 -8.48 13.11 2.49
C ILE A 256 -8.61 13.88 1.17
N PRO A 257 -7.51 14.44 0.63
CA PRO A 257 -7.53 15.18 -0.62
C PRO A 257 -7.72 14.23 -1.80
N THR A 258 -8.18 14.73 -2.93
CA THR A 258 -8.05 13.98 -4.19
C THR A 258 -6.57 13.86 -4.57
N TRP A 259 -6.24 12.86 -5.41
CA TRP A 259 -4.87 12.72 -5.93
C TRP A 259 -4.38 14.03 -6.60
N GLU A 260 -5.26 14.70 -7.34
CA GLU A 260 -4.95 15.95 -8.03
C GLU A 260 -4.67 17.12 -7.06
N GLN A 261 -5.46 17.19 -5.97
CA GLN A 261 -5.31 18.24 -4.95
C GLN A 261 -4.11 18.04 -4.05
N SER A 262 -3.75 16.78 -3.76
CA SER A 262 -2.64 16.47 -2.84
C SER A 262 -1.32 17.06 -3.33
N GLU A 263 -0.59 17.68 -2.43
CA GLU A 263 0.78 18.13 -2.67
C GLU A 263 1.82 17.07 -2.27
N SER A 264 1.36 16.02 -1.60
CA SER A 264 2.19 14.95 -1.06
C SER A 264 2.00 13.67 -1.87
N VAL A 265 2.63 13.61 -3.06
CA VAL A 265 2.54 12.48 -4.01
C VAL A 265 3.94 12.03 -4.39
N TYR A 266 4.19 10.72 -4.24
CA TYR A 266 5.51 10.11 -4.42
C TYR A 266 5.49 8.97 -5.43
N ASP A 267 6.58 8.83 -6.17
CA ASP A 267 6.80 7.72 -7.09
C ASP A 267 7.23 6.43 -6.36
N SER A 268 7.44 5.38 -7.14
CA SER A 268 7.87 4.06 -6.66
C SER A 268 9.25 4.04 -6.01
N THR A 269 10.01 5.12 -6.13
CA THR A 269 11.36 5.28 -5.58
C THR A 269 11.42 6.30 -4.44
N PHE A 270 10.25 6.62 -3.83
CA PHE A 270 10.10 7.55 -2.72
C PHE A 270 10.46 9.01 -3.05
N ASN A 271 10.53 9.35 -4.32
CA ASN A 271 10.74 10.73 -4.73
C ASN A 271 9.41 11.45 -4.94
N PRO A 272 9.28 12.73 -4.54
CA PRO A 272 8.11 13.52 -4.87
C PRO A 272 7.99 13.67 -6.39
N LEU A 273 6.76 13.72 -6.91
CA LEU A 273 6.57 13.93 -8.35
C LEU A 273 7.05 15.33 -8.77
N ALA A 274 7.67 15.42 -9.97
CA ALA A 274 8.17 16.70 -10.51
C ALA A 274 7.07 17.78 -10.54
N CYS A 275 5.83 17.44 -10.91
CA CYS A 275 4.71 18.38 -10.93
C CYS A 275 4.38 18.95 -9.54
N ARG A 276 4.53 18.14 -8.47
CA ARG A 276 4.31 18.59 -7.09
C ARG A 276 5.47 19.48 -6.60
N MET A 277 6.70 19.18 -7.01
CA MET A 277 7.86 20.03 -6.74
C MET A 277 7.74 21.39 -7.43
N LYS A 278 7.30 21.41 -8.69
CA LYS A 278 7.07 22.65 -9.46
C LYS A 278 5.99 23.52 -8.81
N LYS A 279 4.86 22.93 -8.40
CA LYS A 279 3.79 23.65 -7.72
C LYS A 279 4.27 24.38 -6.45
N ARG A 280 5.20 23.79 -5.71
CA ARG A 280 5.81 24.38 -4.50
C ARG A 280 6.95 25.34 -4.78
N ASN A 281 7.64 25.16 -5.90
CA ASN A 281 8.80 25.93 -6.29
C ASN A 281 8.62 26.42 -7.73
N PRO A 282 7.93 27.55 -7.93
CA PRO A 282 7.61 28.06 -9.28
C PRO A 282 8.83 28.28 -10.18
N GLU A 283 10.02 28.50 -9.59
CA GLU A 283 11.27 28.61 -10.34
C GLU A 283 11.65 27.31 -11.08
N LEU A 284 11.05 26.16 -10.71
CA LEU A 284 11.27 24.89 -11.39
C LEU A 284 10.35 24.68 -12.60
N GLU A 285 9.35 25.56 -12.81
CA GLU A 285 8.31 25.38 -13.84
C GLU A 285 8.89 25.21 -15.25
N SER A 286 9.92 25.98 -15.58
CA SER A 286 10.57 25.97 -16.91
C SER A 286 11.47 24.74 -17.15
N TYR A 287 11.68 23.90 -16.14
CA TYR A 287 12.58 22.74 -16.25
C TYR A 287 11.80 21.45 -16.47
N ASP A 288 12.26 20.61 -17.39
CA ASP A 288 11.80 19.22 -17.54
C ASP A 288 12.79 18.30 -16.82
N PHE A 289 12.34 17.66 -15.72
CA PHE A 289 13.19 16.80 -14.89
C PHE A 289 12.40 15.69 -14.21
N GLU A 290 13.08 14.60 -13.93
CA GLU A 290 12.59 13.52 -13.07
C GLU A 290 13.37 13.54 -11.74
N PRO A 291 12.69 13.69 -10.58
CA PRO A 291 13.37 13.73 -9.29
C PRO A 291 14.07 12.40 -8.97
N ASP A 292 15.31 12.48 -8.53
CA ASP A 292 16.07 11.35 -7.98
C ASP A 292 16.92 11.84 -6.80
N LEU A 293 16.25 12.13 -5.69
CA LEU A 293 16.88 12.72 -4.50
C LEU A 293 17.83 11.75 -3.80
N TYR A 294 17.65 10.46 -4.05
CA TYR A 294 18.39 9.39 -3.38
C TYR A 294 19.41 8.69 -4.29
N GLY A 295 19.48 9.02 -5.59
CA GLY A 295 20.36 8.37 -6.55
C GLY A 295 20.01 6.87 -6.76
N THR A 296 18.73 6.54 -6.70
CA THR A 296 18.24 5.15 -6.72
C THR A 296 17.64 4.73 -8.06
N LYS A 297 17.42 5.68 -8.97
CA LYS A 297 16.83 5.41 -10.27
C LYS A 297 17.87 4.90 -11.27
N ASP A 298 17.47 3.92 -12.06
CA ASP A 298 18.26 3.48 -13.20
C ASP A 298 18.07 4.46 -14.38
N LEU A 299 19.02 5.35 -14.53
CA LEU A 299 18.99 6.40 -15.56
C LEU A 299 18.90 5.85 -16.98
N SER A 300 19.35 4.60 -17.21
CA SER A 300 19.24 3.96 -18.52
C SER A 300 17.80 3.62 -18.92
N LYS A 301 16.90 3.54 -17.95
CA LYS A 301 15.46 3.23 -18.12
C LYS A 301 14.57 4.47 -18.12
N ILE A 302 15.13 5.65 -17.98
CA ILE A 302 14.41 6.91 -18.03
C ILE A 302 14.31 7.37 -19.49
N THR A 303 13.10 7.54 -20.01
CA THR A 303 12.83 7.89 -21.41
C THR A 303 13.26 9.32 -21.77
N LYS A 304 13.43 10.18 -20.77
CA LYS A 304 13.99 11.54 -20.92
C LYS A 304 15.27 11.62 -20.10
N PRO A 305 16.43 11.38 -20.70
CA PRO A 305 17.69 11.46 -19.96
C PRO A 305 17.92 12.87 -19.45
N TRP A 306 18.39 12.96 -18.21
CA TRP A 306 18.85 14.20 -17.62
C TRP A 306 19.87 14.88 -18.55
N GLY A 307 19.47 15.95 -19.18
CA GLY A 307 20.35 17.07 -19.38
C GLY A 307 21.29 17.10 -20.54
N THR A 308 20.93 16.70 -21.75
CA THR A 308 21.57 17.32 -22.91
C THR A 308 21.12 18.76 -23.13
N ASP A 309 19.92 19.13 -22.63
CA ASP A 309 19.31 20.46 -22.87
C ASP A 309 18.95 21.23 -21.59
N LEU A 310 19.56 20.89 -20.43
CA LEU A 310 19.33 21.63 -19.21
C LEU A 310 19.96 23.06 -19.30
N PRO A 311 19.21 24.11 -18.91
CA PRO A 311 19.74 25.44 -18.80
C PRO A 311 21.01 25.50 -17.93
N LYS A 312 21.91 26.46 -18.23
CA LYS A 312 23.18 26.63 -17.51
C LYS A 312 23.05 26.65 -15.97
N CYS A 313 21.92 27.12 -15.46
CA CYS A 313 21.62 27.20 -14.03
C CYS A 313 21.53 25.77 -13.36
N GLN A 314 20.99 24.76 -14.04
CA GLN A 314 20.96 23.41 -13.50
C GLN A 314 22.34 22.72 -13.52
N ARG A 315 23.19 23.04 -14.51
CA ARG A 315 24.59 22.61 -14.50
C ARG A 315 25.33 23.14 -13.27
N GLN A 316 25.09 24.40 -12.92
CA GLN A 316 25.69 25.00 -11.72
C GLN A 316 25.18 24.35 -10.41
N ARG A 317 23.89 24.04 -10.33
CA ARG A 317 23.34 23.31 -9.16
C ARG A 317 23.88 21.87 -9.05
N LYS A 318 24.06 21.17 -10.17
CA LYS A 318 24.69 19.84 -10.19
C LYS A 318 26.14 19.90 -9.68
N ASP A 319 26.88 20.94 -10.08
CA ASP A 319 28.24 21.18 -9.61
C ASP A 319 28.30 21.55 -8.13
N VAL A 320 27.31 22.26 -7.60
CA VAL A 320 27.19 22.58 -6.17
C VAL A 320 26.87 21.33 -5.36
N TRP A 321 25.99 20.47 -5.86
CA TRP A 321 25.64 19.23 -5.17
C TRP A 321 26.81 18.22 -5.19
N CYS A 322 27.51 18.09 -6.30
CA CYS A 322 28.75 17.30 -6.38
C CYS A 322 29.87 17.86 -5.48
N LYS A 323 30.00 19.19 -5.36
CA LYS A 323 31.00 19.81 -4.49
C LYS A 323 30.69 19.62 -3.02
N THR A 324 29.43 19.60 -2.60
CA THR A 324 29.04 19.29 -1.21
C THR A 324 29.23 17.82 -0.87
N GLN A 325 29.05 16.90 -1.81
CA GLN A 325 29.38 15.49 -1.58
C GLN A 325 30.89 15.24 -1.49
N THR A 326 31.69 15.88 -2.35
CA THR A 326 33.16 15.75 -2.29
C THR A 326 33.75 16.41 -1.05
N ALA A 327 33.19 17.51 -0.56
CA ALA A 327 33.61 18.15 0.69
C ALA A 327 33.22 17.31 1.94
N GLY A 328 32.17 16.48 1.84
CA GLY A 328 31.76 15.56 2.92
C GLY A 328 32.65 14.32 3.05
N THR A 329 33.38 13.94 2.00
CA THR A 329 34.30 12.80 2.01
C THR A 329 35.68 13.12 2.62
N GLU A 330 36.02 14.39 2.83
CA GLU A 330 37.27 14.76 3.51
C GLU A 330 37.19 14.83 5.04
N ARG A 331 36.02 14.56 5.63
CA ARG A 331 35.91 14.40 7.09
C ARG A 331 35.65 12.94 7.46
N ARG A 332 36.65 12.10 7.29
CA ARG A 332 36.82 10.91 8.13
C ARG A 332 37.61 11.31 9.37
N LEU A 333 36.95 11.39 10.45
CA LEU A 333 37.50 11.08 11.79
C LEU A 333 36.66 9.93 12.35
#